data_240ba54da4e207bd9f1870dac841dbe4
#
_entry.id   240ba54da4e207bd9f1870dac841dbe4
#
_cell.length_a   1.000
_cell.length_b   1.000
_cell.length_c   1.000
_cell.angle_alpha   90.00
_cell.angle_beta   90.00
_cell.angle_gamma   90.00
#
_symmetry.space_group_name_H-M   'P 1'
#
loop_
_entity.id
_entity.type
_entity.pdbx_description
1 polymer ?
#
loop_
_entity_poly.entity_id
_entity_poly.type
_entity_poly.pdbx_seq_one_letter_code
_entity_poly.pdbx_strand_id
1 'polypeptide(L)'
;MEDENGQVCFGDVRFVLFQDGKTVSVLPGENEENIFYSQQFGDVLSVAFQDYNEDGRPDILVLLEYAGVQGPNIDKPGRTVRAYTQEEGEKDFFLDRGVSEYLGSYTDSMEQVYEGLASYAGIYAVATDKSAWEVDRFARKVKRLILAGDFQGLCGEIAFPITIDGTVYQDKEALLGAGFVQNTSAAFLETMREVPCGNMFANYQGIMMGDGNVWISEVLDSNLASQGLKVCGMNQLNFLLDETGNN
;
A
#
# COMPACT_ATOMS: atom_id res chain seq x y z
N MET A 1 -20.73 -22.78 2.33
CA MET A 1 -20.76 -23.52 3.58
C MET A 1 -22.09 -23.20 4.25
N GLU A 2 -22.84 -24.14 4.74
CA GLU A 2 -24.07 -23.85 5.52
C GLU A 2 -23.67 -23.71 6.98
N ASP A 3 -24.23 -22.69 7.66
CA ASP A 3 -24.07 -22.52 9.10
C ASP A 3 -24.97 -23.51 9.89
N GLU A 4 -24.91 -23.47 11.21
CA GLU A 4 -25.71 -24.34 12.11
C GLU A 4 -27.24 -24.17 11.95
N ASN A 5 -27.67 -23.09 11.27
CA ASN A 5 -29.08 -22.75 11.00
C ASN A 5 -29.46 -23.05 9.54
N GLY A 6 -28.58 -23.66 8.73
CA GLY A 6 -28.81 -23.95 7.32
C GLY A 6 -28.70 -22.71 6.40
N GLN A 7 -28.12 -21.61 6.88
CA GLN A 7 -27.88 -20.43 6.06
C GLN A 7 -26.59 -20.62 5.26
N VAL A 8 -26.65 -20.34 3.97
CA VAL A 8 -25.46 -20.41 3.10
C VAL A 8 -24.54 -19.25 3.42
N CYS A 9 -23.37 -19.57 3.96
CA CYS A 9 -22.31 -18.60 4.24
C CYS A 9 -21.27 -18.63 3.13
N PHE A 10 -21.01 -17.47 2.56
CA PHE A 10 -19.92 -17.29 1.60
C PHE A 10 -18.70 -16.80 2.37
N GLY A 11 -17.60 -17.53 2.33
CA GLY A 11 -16.36 -17.16 2.98
C GLY A 11 -15.67 -16.02 2.23
N ASP A 12 -14.89 -16.36 1.22
CA ASP A 12 -14.19 -15.37 0.38
C ASP A 12 -14.93 -15.19 -0.95
N VAL A 13 -15.20 -13.94 -1.31
CA VAL A 13 -15.80 -13.59 -2.59
C VAL A 13 -14.71 -13.01 -3.49
N ARG A 14 -14.57 -13.62 -4.67
CA ARG A 14 -13.65 -13.15 -5.71
C ARG A 14 -14.44 -12.58 -6.87
N PHE A 15 -13.93 -11.48 -7.39
CA PHE A 15 -14.49 -10.87 -8.60
C PHE A 15 -13.72 -11.32 -9.82
N VAL A 16 -14.45 -11.54 -10.90
CA VAL A 16 -13.87 -11.99 -12.16
C VAL A 16 -14.27 -11.02 -13.26
N LEU A 17 -13.30 -10.51 -13.97
CA LEU A 17 -13.54 -9.66 -15.14
C LEU A 17 -13.71 -10.53 -16.39
N PHE A 18 -14.80 -10.28 -17.09
CA PHE A 18 -15.11 -10.95 -18.36
C PHE A 18 -15.11 -9.96 -19.50
N GLN A 19 -14.56 -10.35 -20.61
CA GLN A 19 -14.67 -9.65 -21.87
C GLN A 19 -14.97 -10.67 -22.97
N ASP A 20 -15.97 -10.43 -23.78
CA ASP A 20 -16.39 -11.32 -24.89
C ASP A 20 -16.58 -12.78 -24.46
N GLY A 21 -17.15 -13.00 -23.27
CA GLY A 21 -17.41 -14.32 -22.70
C GLY A 21 -16.17 -15.07 -22.19
N LYS A 22 -15.03 -14.40 -22.11
CA LYS A 22 -13.79 -14.98 -21.57
C LYS A 22 -13.37 -14.26 -20.30
N THR A 23 -12.83 -15.02 -19.35
CA THR A 23 -12.15 -14.45 -18.19
C THR A 23 -10.90 -13.72 -18.65
N VAL A 24 -10.78 -12.42 -18.31
CA VAL A 24 -9.60 -11.62 -18.60
C VAL A 24 -8.75 -11.39 -17.35
N SER A 25 -9.37 -11.32 -16.16
CA SER A 25 -8.65 -11.24 -14.89
C SER A 25 -9.51 -11.77 -13.75
N VAL A 26 -8.87 -12.27 -12.72
CA VAL A 26 -9.48 -12.58 -11.42
C VAL A 26 -8.92 -11.60 -10.42
N LEU A 27 -9.77 -10.76 -9.83
CA LEU A 27 -9.33 -9.78 -8.85
C LEU A 27 -8.90 -10.51 -7.56
N PRO A 28 -7.77 -10.13 -6.94
CA PRO A 28 -7.33 -10.75 -5.71
C PRO A 28 -8.32 -10.54 -4.57
N GLY A 29 -8.43 -11.52 -3.67
CA GLY A 29 -9.11 -11.37 -2.39
C GLY A 29 -8.35 -10.47 -1.42
N GLU A 30 -8.93 -10.20 -0.26
CA GLU A 30 -8.32 -9.30 0.73
C GLU A 30 -7.04 -9.87 1.33
N ASN A 31 -6.92 -11.13 1.49
CA ASN A 31 -5.71 -11.94 1.65
C ASN A 31 -6.08 -13.43 1.84
N GLU A 32 -5.07 -14.28 1.86
CA GLU A 32 -5.25 -15.71 2.14
C GLU A 32 -5.68 -15.96 3.59
N GLU A 33 -5.42 -15.03 4.51
CA GLU A 33 -5.75 -15.12 5.94
C GLU A 33 -7.08 -14.48 6.31
N ASN A 34 -7.88 -14.09 5.35
CA ASN A 34 -9.25 -13.62 5.46
C ASN A 34 -9.58 -12.96 6.82
N ILE A 35 -9.29 -11.68 6.99
CA ILE A 35 -9.48 -10.90 8.22
C ILE A 35 -10.95 -10.92 8.70
N PHE A 36 -11.86 -11.35 7.85
CA PHE A 36 -13.31 -11.35 8.06
C PHE A 36 -13.91 -12.76 8.21
N TYR A 37 -13.20 -13.69 8.82
CA TYR A 37 -13.72 -15.05 9.08
C TYR A 37 -15.09 -15.13 9.77
N SER A 38 -15.48 -14.06 10.46
CA SER A 38 -16.77 -13.96 11.13
C SER A 38 -17.83 -13.18 10.35
N GLN A 39 -17.49 -12.66 9.17
CA GLN A 39 -18.42 -11.86 8.37
C GLN A 39 -18.90 -12.68 7.18
N GLN A 40 -20.21 -12.70 7.00
CA GLN A 40 -20.83 -13.32 5.84
C GLN A 40 -20.95 -12.27 4.74
N PHE A 41 -20.54 -12.61 3.53
CA PHE A 41 -20.80 -11.77 2.38
C PHE A 41 -22.31 -11.56 2.21
N GLY A 42 -22.72 -10.30 2.15
CA GLY A 42 -24.10 -9.89 1.93
C GLY A 42 -24.39 -9.60 0.49
N ASP A 43 -23.82 -8.51 -0.04
CA ASP A 43 -24.10 -8.06 -1.41
C ASP A 43 -22.96 -7.19 -1.97
N VAL A 44 -22.96 -7.04 -3.32
CA VAL A 44 -22.22 -6.01 -4.03
C VAL A 44 -23.16 -4.81 -4.23
N LEU A 45 -22.94 -3.76 -3.46
CA LEU A 45 -23.82 -2.58 -3.51
C LEU A 45 -23.56 -1.73 -4.75
N SER A 46 -22.30 -1.60 -5.15
CA SER A 46 -21.92 -0.82 -6.34
C SER A 46 -20.53 -1.20 -6.85
N VAL A 47 -20.34 -1.02 -8.16
CA VAL A 47 -19.04 -1.16 -8.84
C VAL A 47 -18.82 0.06 -9.71
N ALA A 48 -17.62 0.64 -9.67
CA ALA A 48 -17.20 1.71 -10.54
C ALA A 48 -15.88 1.39 -11.24
N PHE A 49 -15.75 1.86 -12.47
CA PHE A 49 -14.53 1.80 -13.26
C PHE A 49 -14.08 3.22 -13.53
N GLN A 50 -12.97 3.62 -12.98
CA GLN A 50 -12.40 4.95 -13.16
C GLN A 50 -10.90 4.95 -12.85
N ASP A 51 -10.18 5.89 -13.43
CA ASP A 51 -8.79 6.18 -13.06
C ASP A 51 -8.80 7.01 -11.77
N TYR A 52 -8.81 6.35 -10.60
CA TYR A 52 -8.87 7.07 -9.32
C TYR A 52 -7.49 7.56 -8.87
N ASN A 53 -6.43 6.94 -9.37
CA ASN A 53 -5.06 7.23 -8.96
C ASN A 53 -4.29 8.10 -9.97
N GLU A 54 -4.98 8.61 -11.01
CA GLU A 54 -4.44 9.52 -12.02
C GLU A 54 -3.22 8.95 -12.79
N ASP A 55 -3.23 7.64 -13.04
CA ASP A 55 -2.14 6.98 -13.78
C ASP A 55 -2.46 6.74 -15.26
N GLY A 56 -3.64 7.14 -15.71
CA GLY A 56 -4.12 7.04 -17.09
C GLY A 56 -4.75 5.68 -17.42
N ARG A 57 -4.96 4.82 -16.43
CA ARG A 57 -5.58 3.49 -16.58
C ARG A 57 -6.85 3.38 -15.73
N PRO A 58 -7.84 2.61 -16.21
CA PRO A 58 -9.02 2.40 -15.40
C PRO A 58 -8.72 1.47 -14.22
N ASP A 59 -9.10 1.91 -13.03
CA ASP A 59 -9.12 1.14 -11.79
C ASP A 59 -10.53 0.65 -11.49
N ILE A 60 -10.69 -0.16 -10.45
CA ILE A 60 -11.98 -0.74 -10.06
C ILE A 60 -12.24 -0.46 -8.58
N LEU A 61 -13.40 0.11 -8.30
CA LEU A 61 -13.91 0.29 -6.95
C LEU A 61 -15.12 -0.62 -6.77
N VAL A 62 -15.13 -1.39 -5.69
CA VAL A 62 -16.25 -2.27 -5.33
C VAL A 62 -16.70 -1.94 -3.93
N LEU A 63 -17.95 -1.46 -3.80
CA LEU A 63 -18.60 -1.24 -2.51
C LEU A 63 -19.37 -2.49 -2.14
N LEU A 64 -19.05 -3.06 -0.99
CA LEU A 64 -19.55 -4.35 -0.50
C LEU A 64 -20.29 -4.19 0.81
N GLU A 65 -21.25 -5.09 1.03
CA GLU A 65 -21.94 -5.26 2.30
C GLU A 65 -21.71 -6.68 2.83
N TYR A 66 -21.43 -6.76 4.13
CA TYR A 66 -21.27 -8.02 4.86
C TYR A 66 -22.34 -8.10 5.96
N ALA A 67 -23.02 -9.23 6.04
CA ALA A 67 -23.95 -9.53 7.13
C ALA A 67 -23.18 -10.14 8.33
N GLY A 68 -23.71 -9.95 9.55
CA GLY A 68 -23.21 -10.67 10.73
C GLY A 68 -21.95 -10.08 11.36
N VAL A 69 -21.74 -8.76 11.29
CA VAL A 69 -20.67 -8.09 12.04
C VAL A 69 -20.82 -8.36 13.52
N GLN A 70 -19.85 -9.03 14.16
CA GLN A 70 -19.84 -9.26 15.61
C GLN A 70 -19.50 -7.96 16.34
N GLY A 71 -20.31 -7.60 17.34
CA GLY A 71 -20.04 -6.44 18.19
C GLY A 71 -21.31 -5.70 18.62
N PRO A 72 -21.19 -4.51 19.22
CA PRO A 72 -22.33 -3.72 19.69
C PRO A 72 -23.30 -3.26 18.59
N ASN A 73 -22.91 -3.38 17.32
CA ASN A 73 -23.71 -3.05 16.13
C ASN A 73 -24.09 -4.31 15.33
N ILE A 74 -24.30 -5.43 15.98
CA ILE A 74 -24.57 -6.74 15.36
C ILE A 74 -25.76 -6.73 14.38
N ASP A 75 -26.68 -5.80 14.54
CA ASP A 75 -27.87 -5.63 13.69
C ASP A 75 -27.62 -4.75 12.44
N LYS A 76 -26.41 -4.21 12.29
CA LYS A 76 -26.06 -3.41 11.11
C LYS A 76 -25.10 -4.18 10.23
N PRO A 77 -25.37 -4.24 8.91
CA PRO A 77 -24.39 -4.81 7.99
C PRO A 77 -23.11 -3.97 8.00
N GLY A 78 -21.96 -4.65 7.97
CA GLY A 78 -20.68 -4.01 7.74
C GLY A 78 -20.53 -3.67 6.27
N ARG A 79 -19.96 -2.52 5.96
CA ARG A 79 -19.64 -2.13 4.58
C ARG A 79 -18.16 -1.88 4.43
N THR A 80 -17.62 -2.20 3.26
CA THR A 80 -16.24 -1.97 2.91
C THR A 80 -16.09 -1.61 1.44
N VAL A 81 -14.99 -0.96 1.11
CA VAL A 81 -14.60 -0.68 -0.26
C VAL A 81 -13.36 -1.49 -0.58
N ARG A 82 -13.37 -2.15 -1.75
CA ARG A 82 -12.17 -2.72 -2.34
C ARG A 82 -11.76 -1.87 -3.54
N ALA A 83 -10.59 -1.28 -3.46
CA ALA A 83 -9.97 -0.52 -4.54
C ALA A 83 -8.93 -1.40 -5.23
N TYR A 84 -9.04 -1.56 -6.53
CA TYR A 84 -8.12 -2.36 -7.33
C TYR A 84 -7.48 -1.49 -8.40
N THR A 85 -6.18 -1.61 -8.55
CA THR A 85 -5.40 -0.87 -9.55
C THR A 85 -4.41 -1.79 -10.28
N GLN A 86 -3.81 -1.30 -11.35
CA GLN A 86 -2.78 -2.01 -12.12
C GLN A 86 -1.46 -1.29 -11.99
N GLU A 87 -0.35 -2.03 -11.94
CA GLU A 87 0.97 -1.43 -12.10
C GLU A 87 1.33 -1.25 -13.58
N GLU A 88 2.22 -0.29 -13.84
CA GLU A 88 2.70 -0.05 -15.20
C GLU A 88 3.39 -1.30 -15.78
N GLY A 89 2.91 -1.73 -16.95
CA GLY A 89 3.40 -2.93 -17.62
C GLY A 89 2.74 -4.24 -17.19
N GLU A 90 1.96 -4.24 -16.11
CA GLU A 90 1.22 -5.41 -15.63
C GLU A 90 -0.20 -5.44 -16.24
N LYS A 91 -0.73 -6.66 -16.38
CA LYS A 91 -2.11 -6.88 -16.84
C LYS A 91 -3.07 -7.19 -15.70
N ASP A 92 -2.52 -7.70 -14.60
CA ASP A 92 -3.30 -8.11 -13.47
C ASP A 92 -3.55 -6.93 -12.53
N PHE A 93 -4.72 -6.95 -11.91
CA PHE A 93 -5.08 -6.00 -10.86
C PHE A 93 -4.53 -6.48 -9.53
N PHE A 94 -4.12 -5.57 -8.69
CA PHE A 94 -3.84 -5.83 -7.28
C PHE A 94 -4.79 -5.03 -6.39
N LEU A 95 -5.03 -5.54 -5.19
CA LEU A 95 -5.81 -4.84 -4.19
C LEU A 95 -4.96 -3.71 -3.58
N ASP A 96 -5.39 -2.47 -3.76
CA ASP A 96 -4.79 -1.32 -3.08
C ASP A 96 -5.31 -1.26 -1.64
N ARG A 97 -4.57 -1.93 -0.74
CA ARG A 97 -4.96 -2.06 0.67
C ARG A 97 -5.01 -0.70 1.37
N GLY A 98 -4.06 0.20 1.08
CA GLY A 98 -4.00 1.50 1.73
C GLY A 98 -5.21 2.37 1.39
N VAL A 99 -5.56 2.44 0.11
CA VAL A 99 -6.77 3.16 -0.35
C VAL A 99 -8.03 2.48 0.15
N SER A 100 -8.12 1.15 0.08
CA SER A 100 -9.28 0.38 0.58
C SER A 100 -9.52 0.62 2.07
N GLU A 101 -8.47 0.63 2.88
CA GLU A 101 -8.54 0.91 4.33
C GLU A 101 -9.00 2.34 4.60
N TYR A 102 -8.43 3.32 3.92
CA TYR A 102 -8.83 4.72 4.06
C TYR A 102 -10.31 4.92 3.73
N LEU A 103 -10.76 4.31 2.64
CA LEU A 103 -12.15 4.39 2.19
C LEU A 103 -13.14 3.65 3.11
N GLY A 104 -12.67 2.88 4.07
CA GLY A 104 -13.52 2.20 5.07
C GLY A 104 -14.43 3.14 5.89
N SER A 105 -14.10 4.45 5.94
CA SER A 105 -14.94 5.47 6.57
C SER A 105 -15.95 6.13 5.60
N TYR A 106 -15.97 5.76 4.32
CA TYR A 106 -16.75 6.36 3.24
C TYR A 106 -17.61 5.32 2.51
N THR A 107 -18.41 4.55 3.27
CA THR A 107 -19.04 3.32 2.77
C THR A 107 -20.56 3.39 2.63
N ASP A 108 -21.19 4.53 2.88
CA ASP A 108 -22.66 4.64 2.79
C ASP A 108 -23.19 4.61 1.34
N SER A 109 -22.40 5.15 0.40
CA SER A 109 -22.72 5.18 -1.02
C SER A 109 -21.46 5.32 -1.88
N MET A 110 -21.56 5.07 -3.19
CA MET A 110 -20.47 5.32 -4.12
C MET A 110 -20.10 6.81 -4.21
N GLU A 111 -21.05 7.72 -3.97
CA GLU A 111 -20.78 9.15 -3.89
C GLU A 111 -19.85 9.48 -2.72
N GLN A 112 -20.09 8.89 -1.54
CA GLN A 112 -19.16 9.02 -0.41
C GLN A 112 -17.79 8.41 -0.70
N VAL A 113 -17.73 7.30 -1.43
CA VAL A 113 -16.44 6.74 -1.88
C VAL A 113 -15.66 7.78 -2.71
N TYR A 114 -16.33 8.49 -3.60
CA TYR A 114 -15.69 9.57 -4.39
C TYR A 114 -15.27 10.76 -3.54
N GLU A 115 -16.04 11.14 -2.52
CA GLU A 115 -15.64 12.15 -1.54
C GLU A 115 -14.40 11.70 -0.77
N GLY A 116 -14.34 10.43 -0.39
CA GLY A 116 -13.19 9.82 0.24
C GLY A 116 -11.94 9.86 -0.65
N LEU A 117 -12.06 9.55 -1.93
CA LEU A 117 -10.94 9.64 -2.88
C LEU A 117 -10.44 11.09 -3.05
N ALA A 118 -11.35 12.05 -3.14
CA ALA A 118 -10.99 13.47 -3.21
C ALA A 118 -10.26 13.93 -1.93
N SER A 119 -10.68 13.43 -0.77
CA SER A 119 -10.00 13.70 0.51
C SER A 119 -8.64 13.01 0.57
N TYR A 120 -8.54 11.78 0.06
CA TYR A 120 -7.30 11.01 0.03
C TYR A 120 -6.18 11.71 -0.73
N ALA A 121 -6.49 12.40 -1.81
CA ALA A 121 -5.49 13.09 -2.63
C ALA A 121 -4.59 14.06 -1.85
N GLY A 122 -5.06 14.57 -0.72
CA GLY A 122 -4.35 15.54 0.14
C GLY A 122 -3.81 14.99 1.46
N ILE A 123 -3.85 13.68 1.73
CA ILE A 123 -3.50 13.14 3.05
C ILE A 123 -2.05 13.38 3.47
N TYR A 124 -1.14 13.59 2.53
CA TYR A 124 0.28 13.86 2.80
C TYR A 124 0.67 15.34 2.75
N ALA A 125 -0.30 16.26 2.70
CA ALA A 125 -0.03 17.70 2.59
C ALA A 125 0.80 18.30 3.73
N VAL A 126 0.92 17.61 4.87
CA VAL A 126 1.82 17.99 5.97
C VAL A 126 3.30 17.77 5.63
N ALA A 127 3.62 16.92 4.67
CA ALA A 127 4.97 16.47 4.33
C ALA A 127 5.43 16.89 2.94
N THR A 128 4.51 17.12 2.00
CA THR A 128 4.83 17.38 0.59
C THR A 128 3.68 18.07 -0.13
N ASP A 129 3.98 18.81 -1.19
CA ASP A 129 2.98 19.37 -2.11
C ASP A 129 2.54 18.36 -3.19
N LYS A 130 3.12 17.14 -3.20
CA LYS A 130 2.73 16.08 -4.11
C LYS A 130 1.39 15.48 -3.72
N SER A 131 0.60 15.07 -4.72
CA SER A 131 -0.64 14.34 -4.46
C SER A 131 -0.35 12.98 -3.80
N ALA A 132 -1.33 12.43 -3.06
CA ALA A 132 -1.19 11.12 -2.48
C ALA A 132 -0.89 10.05 -3.55
N TRP A 133 -1.44 10.19 -4.74
CA TRP A 133 -1.21 9.28 -5.86
C TRP A 133 0.24 9.27 -6.36
N GLU A 134 0.90 10.44 -6.38
CA GLU A 134 2.32 10.54 -6.71
C GLU A 134 3.18 9.87 -5.63
N VAL A 135 2.83 10.09 -4.36
CA VAL A 135 3.52 9.50 -3.20
C VAL A 135 3.38 7.98 -3.21
N ASP A 136 2.18 7.47 -3.39
CA ASP A 136 1.89 6.03 -3.38
C ASP A 136 2.58 5.32 -4.55
N ARG A 137 2.60 5.94 -5.74
CA ARG A 137 3.39 5.42 -6.88
C ARG A 137 4.88 5.36 -6.58
N PHE A 138 5.41 6.41 -5.94
CA PHE A 138 6.81 6.42 -5.54
C PHE A 138 7.11 5.35 -4.50
N ALA A 139 6.26 5.19 -3.48
CA ALA A 139 6.39 4.14 -2.47
C ALA A 139 6.35 2.74 -3.09
N ARG A 140 5.42 2.47 -4.02
CA ARG A 140 5.38 1.20 -4.77
C ARG A 140 6.65 0.96 -5.58
N LYS A 141 7.17 1.98 -6.25
CA LYS A 141 8.45 1.90 -6.98
C LYS A 141 9.60 1.52 -6.05
N VAL A 142 9.72 2.19 -4.91
CA VAL A 142 10.75 1.90 -3.88
C VAL A 142 10.62 0.48 -3.36
N LYS A 143 9.41 0.07 -2.96
CA LYS A 143 9.13 -1.30 -2.50
C LYS A 143 9.54 -2.34 -3.54
N ARG A 144 9.17 -2.15 -4.80
CA ARG A 144 9.54 -3.04 -5.90
C ARG A 144 11.05 -3.17 -6.06
N LEU A 145 11.79 -2.05 -6.04
CA LEU A 145 13.25 -2.05 -6.13
C LEU A 145 13.89 -2.83 -4.97
N ILE A 146 13.39 -2.62 -3.75
CA ILE A 146 13.84 -3.36 -2.55
C ILE A 146 13.59 -4.86 -2.71
N LEU A 147 12.38 -5.27 -3.05
CA LEU A 147 11.99 -6.67 -3.15
C LEU A 147 12.65 -7.40 -4.34
N ALA A 148 12.96 -6.68 -5.41
CA ALA A 148 13.72 -7.22 -6.54
C ALA A 148 15.23 -7.31 -6.26
N GLY A 149 15.73 -6.73 -5.16
CA GLY A 149 17.14 -6.61 -4.88
C GLY A 149 17.89 -5.66 -5.85
N ASP A 150 17.16 -4.77 -6.53
CA ASP A 150 17.75 -3.75 -7.40
C ASP A 150 18.22 -2.53 -6.59
N PHE A 151 19.29 -2.75 -5.84
CA PHE A 151 19.86 -1.70 -5.00
C PHE A 151 20.60 -0.61 -5.80
N GLN A 152 20.99 -0.88 -7.03
CA GLN A 152 21.53 0.13 -7.94
C GLN A 152 20.42 1.11 -8.36
N GLY A 153 19.25 0.59 -8.73
CA GLY A 153 18.06 1.37 -9.01
C GLY A 153 17.59 2.13 -7.76
N LEU A 154 17.54 1.46 -6.61
CA LEU A 154 17.16 2.08 -5.34
C LEU A 154 18.06 3.27 -4.98
N CYS A 155 19.38 3.18 -5.19
CA CYS A 155 20.30 4.30 -4.97
C CYS A 155 19.96 5.53 -5.83
N GLY A 156 19.32 5.35 -6.98
CA GLY A 156 18.83 6.46 -7.82
C GLY A 156 17.66 7.22 -7.20
N GLU A 157 16.95 6.57 -6.28
CA GLU A 157 15.80 7.14 -5.57
C GLU A 157 16.15 7.69 -4.18
N ILE A 158 17.41 7.59 -3.75
CA ILE A 158 17.89 8.07 -2.45
C ILE A 158 18.37 9.53 -2.55
N ALA A 159 18.01 10.32 -1.54
CA ALA A 159 18.63 11.62 -1.27
C ALA A 159 19.87 11.41 -0.38
N PHE A 160 21.04 11.79 -0.90
CA PHE A 160 22.27 11.76 -0.11
C PHE A 160 22.57 13.14 0.51
N PRO A 161 23.17 13.20 1.71
CA PRO A 161 23.50 12.07 2.56
C PRO A 161 22.25 11.38 3.15
N ILE A 162 22.31 10.05 3.32
CA ILE A 162 21.23 9.27 3.92
C ILE A 162 21.69 8.62 5.23
N THR A 163 20.77 8.52 6.20
CA THR A 163 20.97 7.74 7.41
C THR A 163 20.30 6.37 7.27
N ILE A 164 21.06 5.29 7.49
CA ILE A 164 20.56 3.91 7.48
C ILE A 164 21.02 3.23 8.78
N ASP A 165 20.08 2.75 9.58
CA ASP A 165 20.33 2.14 10.89
C ASP A 165 21.32 2.96 11.75
N GLY A 166 21.13 4.29 11.75
CA GLY A 166 21.96 5.24 12.50
C GLY A 166 23.33 5.59 11.86
N THR A 167 23.69 4.94 10.75
CA THR A 167 24.92 5.24 10.01
C THR A 167 24.66 6.19 8.85
N VAL A 168 25.48 7.24 8.73
CA VAL A 168 25.35 8.24 7.65
C VAL A 168 26.23 7.86 6.46
N TYR A 169 25.63 7.75 5.30
CA TYR A 169 26.30 7.53 4.01
C TYR A 169 26.22 8.79 3.16
N GLN A 170 27.39 9.31 2.75
CA GLN A 170 27.50 10.60 2.07
C GLN A 170 27.06 10.55 0.61
N ASP A 171 27.25 9.41 -0.05
CA ASP A 171 26.98 9.20 -1.46
C ASP A 171 26.68 7.72 -1.75
N LYS A 172 26.32 7.45 -3.01
CA LYS A 172 26.02 6.12 -3.52
C LYS A 172 27.19 5.15 -3.37
N GLU A 173 28.39 5.62 -3.64
CA GLU A 173 29.62 4.82 -3.62
C GLU A 173 29.92 4.33 -2.19
N ALA A 174 29.78 5.21 -1.20
CA ALA A 174 29.93 4.88 0.22
C ALA A 174 28.89 3.84 0.67
N LEU A 175 27.64 4.01 0.24
CA LEU A 175 26.55 3.09 0.59
C LEU A 175 26.78 1.70 -0.01
N LEU A 176 27.08 1.61 -1.29
CA LEU A 176 27.30 0.33 -1.98
C LEU A 176 28.59 -0.35 -1.47
N GLY A 177 29.62 0.42 -1.22
CA GLY A 177 30.90 -0.08 -0.65
C GLY A 177 30.77 -0.63 0.76
N ALA A 178 29.80 -0.19 1.53
CA ALA A 178 29.51 -0.71 2.87
C ALA A 178 28.74 -2.05 2.87
N GLY A 179 28.48 -2.63 1.71
CA GLY A 179 27.79 -3.92 1.61
C GLY A 179 26.27 -3.82 1.85
N PHE A 180 25.66 -2.71 1.45
CA PHE A 180 24.21 -2.48 1.60
C PHE A 180 23.37 -3.67 1.13
N VAL A 181 23.73 -4.26 -0.01
CA VAL A 181 23.04 -5.43 -0.58
C VAL A 181 23.13 -6.66 0.34
N GLN A 182 24.33 -6.93 0.88
CA GLN A 182 24.60 -8.11 1.71
C GLN A 182 23.99 -8.00 3.11
N ASN A 183 23.77 -6.76 3.56
CA ASN A 183 23.28 -6.47 4.91
C ASN A 183 21.74 -6.35 4.97
N THR A 184 21.03 -6.44 3.84
CA THR A 184 19.58 -6.45 3.84
C THR A 184 19.06 -7.77 4.37
N SER A 185 18.40 -7.74 5.52
CA SER A 185 17.93 -8.96 6.20
C SER A 185 16.67 -9.55 5.54
N ALA A 186 16.49 -10.87 5.66
CA ALA A 186 15.27 -11.54 5.22
C ALA A 186 14.04 -11.02 5.97
N ALA A 187 14.17 -10.68 7.25
CA ALA A 187 13.10 -10.12 8.06
C ALA A 187 12.63 -8.75 7.51
N PHE A 188 13.58 -7.87 7.14
CA PHE A 188 13.24 -6.60 6.48
C PHE A 188 12.49 -6.81 5.17
N LEU A 189 12.94 -7.75 4.33
CA LEU A 189 12.26 -8.04 3.07
C LEU A 189 10.86 -8.60 3.29
N GLU A 190 10.66 -9.43 4.30
CA GLU A 190 9.34 -9.94 4.66
C GLU A 190 8.42 -8.82 5.14
N THR A 191 8.90 -7.97 6.05
CA THR A 191 8.17 -6.76 6.46
C THR A 191 7.79 -5.92 5.25
N MET A 192 8.73 -5.66 4.34
CA MET A 192 8.45 -4.85 3.14
C MET A 192 7.41 -5.47 2.21
N ARG A 193 7.24 -6.80 2.17
CA ARG A 193 6.17 -7.43 1.39
C ARG A 193 4.78 -7.04 1.89
N GLU A 194 4.63 -6.96 3.21
CA GLU A 194 3.35 -6.69 3.84
C GLU A 194 3.01 -5.19 3.97
N VAL A 195 4.02 -4.31 3.93
CA VAL A 195 3.82 -2.87 4.08
C VAL A 195 2.96 -2.30 2.94
N PRO A 196 1.82 -1.65 3.24
CA PRO A 196 1.04 -0.93 2.24
C PRO A 196 1.80 0.29 1.73
N CYS A 197 1.58 0.63 0.45
CA CYS A 197 2.17 1.81 -0.18
C CYS A 197 1.16 2.96 -0.31
N GLY A 198 0.07 2.91 0.43
CA GLY A 198 -0.95 3.95 0.53
C GLY A 198 -1.38 4.12 1.98
N ASN A 199 -2.04 5.24 2.29
CA ASN A 199 -2.50 5.57 3.65
C ASN A 199 -1.39 5.48 4.70
N MET A 200 -0.18 5.90 4.31
CA MET A 200 1.00 5.86 5.16
C MET A 200 0.97 7.00 6.20
N PHE A 201 1.66 6.81 7.33
CA PHE A 201 1.84 7.89 8.30
C PHE A 201 2.67 9.01 7.69
N ALA A 202 2.27 10.27 7.94
CA ALA A 202 2.99 11.45 7.50
C ALA A 202 3.07 12.53 8.59
N ASN A 203 4.19 13.22 8.65
CA ASN A 203 4.40 14.41 9.46
C ASN A 203 5.37 15.36 8.75
N TYR A 204 5.74 16.48 9.41
CA TYR A 204 6.67 17.47 8.87
C TYR A 204 8.09 16.94 8.54
N GLN A 205 8.45 15.74 9.02
CA GLN A 205 9.75 15.10 8.74
C GLN A 205 9.69 14.25 7.46
N GLY A 206 8.49 13.90 7.00
CA GLY A 206 8.28 13.09 5.81
C GLY A 206 7.16 12.09 5.95
N ILE A 207 7.16 11.12 5.04
CA ILE A 207 6.17 10.05 4.94
C ILE A 207 6.85 8.74 5.29
N MET A 208 6.25 7.99 6.21
CA MET A 208 6.82 6.78 6.79
C MET A 208 6.17 5.53 6.19
N MET A 209 6.94 4.74 5.50
CA MET A 209 6.55 3.45 4.96
C MET A 209 6.91 2.36 5.96
N GLY A 210 5.92 1.58 6.38
CA GLY A 210 6.05 0.63 7.49
C GLY A 210 6.27 1.34 8.84
N ASP A 211 6.82 0.63 9.81
CA ASP A 211 7.13 1.15 11.15
C ASP A 211 8.49 1.89 11.17
N GLY A 212 8.68 2.83 10.24
CA GLY A 212 9.95 3.55 10.10
C GLY A 212 10.98 2.86 9.20
N ASN A 213 10.57 1.84 8.47
CA ASN A 213 11.47 1.08 7.59
C ASN A 213 12.06 1.93 6.47
N VAL A 214 11.22 2.76 5.84
CA VAL A 214 11.65 3.70 4.79
C VAL A 214 10.98 5.04 5.02
N TRP A 215 11.76 6.11 4.97
CA TRP A 215 11.26 7.48 5.03
C TRP A 215 11.37 8.13 3.67
N ILE A 216 10.27 8.73 3.22
CA ILE A 216 10.14 9.43 1.95
C ILE A 216 9.95 10.91 2.23
N SER A 217 10.65 11.76 1.51
CA SER A 217 10.47 13.20 1.60
C SER A 217 10.62 13.84 0.23
N GLU A 218 9.99 14.98 0.04
CA GLU A 218 10.25 15.83 -1.11
C GLU A 218 11.57 16.56 -0.92
N VAL A 219 12.46 16.45 -1.89
CA VAL A 219 13.76 17.14 -1.88
C VAL A 219 13.64 18.44 -2.66
N LEU A 220 14.08 19.51 -2.04
CA LEU A 220 14.16 20.83 -2.67
C LEU A 220 15.62 21.19 -2.97
N ASP A 221 15.87 21.85 -4.07
CA ASP A 221 17.18 22.43 -4.36
C ASP A 221 17.42 23.74 -3.59
N SER A 222 18.59 24.35 -3.80
CA SER A 222 18.96 25.61 -3.16
C SER A 222 18.04 26.81 -3.51
N ASN A 223 17.22 26.68 -4.55
CA ASN A 223 16.24 27.67 -4.96
C ASN A 223 14.81 27.32 -4.51
N LEU A 224 14.67 26.32 -3.66
CA LEU A 224 13.39 25.74 -3.21
C LEU A 224 12.57 25.12 -4.34
N ALA A 225 13.19 24.74 -5.44
CA ALA A 225 12.52 24.01 -6.50
C ALA A 225 12.53 22.51 -6.19
N SER A 226 11.38 21.85 -6.38
CA SER A 226 11.22 20.42 -6.15
C SER A 226 12.11 19.60 -7.06
N GLN A 227 12.90 18.71 -6.46
CA GLN A 227 13.66 17.66 -7.13
C GLN A 227 12.90 16.32 -7.12
N GLY A 228 11.65 16.35 -6.63
CA GLY A 228 10.78 15.19 -6.49
C GLY A 228 10.94 14.45 -5.18
N LEU A 229 10.18 13.37 -5.07
CA LEU A 229 10.21 12.47 -3.91
C LEU A 229 11.50 11.65 -3.89
N LYS A 230 12.08 11.47 -2.70
CA LYS A 230 13.27 10.66 -2.48
C LYS A 230 13.17 9.90 -1.17
N VAL A 231 13.89 8.78 -1.10
CA VAL A 231 14.16 8.08 0.16
C VAL A 231 15.20 8.88 0.95
N CYS A 232 14.85 9.33 2.15
CA CYS A 232 15.72 10.16 3.01
C CYS A 232 16.22 9.43 4.27
N GLY A 233 15.71 8.23 4.55
CA GLY A 233 16.14 7.39 5.66
C GLY A 233 15.65 5.96 5.51
N MET A 234 16.42 5.02 6.06
CA MET A 234 16.02 3.60 6.13
C MET A 234 16.48 3.01 7.46
N ASN A 235 15.68 2.09 8.00
CA ASN A 235 15.96 1.44 9.27
C ASN A 235 15.63 -0.05 9.21
N GLN A 236 16.24 -0.83 10.09
CA GLN A 236 15.96 -2.26 10.29
C GLN A 236 16.44 -3.15 9.13
N LEU A 237 17.50 -2.73 8.43
CA LEU A 237 18.10 -3.54 7.39
C LEU A 237 18.88 -4.72 7.96
N ASN A 238 19.53 -4.54 9.13
CA ASN A 238 20.46 -5.49 9.75
C ASN A 238 19.88 -6.22 10.97
N PHE A 239 18.61 -6.64 10.94
CA PHE A 239 17.95 -7.31 12.08
C PHE A 239 18.64 -8.61 12.57
N LEU A 240 19.58 -9.18 11.83
CA LEU A 240 20.21 -10.45 12.16
C LEU A 240 21.38 -10.33 13.14
N LEU A 241 21.82 -9.14 13.52
CA LEU A 241 22.98 -9.00 14.45
C LEU A 241 22.59 -9.12 15.92
N ASP A 242 21.32 -9.02 16.28
CA ASP A 242 20.88 -9.02 17.69
C ASP A 242 20.44 -10.37 18.25
N GLU A 243 20.16 -11.38 17.42
CA GLU A 243 19.76 -12.71 17.93
C GLU A 243 20.93 -13.62 18.33
N THR A 244 22.15 -13.29 17.97
CA THR A 244 23.33 -14.12 18.29
C THR A 244 24.18 -13.61 19.46
N GLY A 245 23.86 -12.46 20.06
CA GLY A 245 24.41 -12.03 21.36
C GLY A 245 25.94 -12.12 21.51
N ASN A 246 26.70 -11.88 20.44
CA ASN A 246 28.17 -11.87 20.56
C ASN A 246 28.72 -10.53 20.03
N ASN A 247 29.22 -9.75 20.96
CA ASN A 247 30.21 -8.71 20.73
C ASN A 247 31.55 -9.32 20.27
#